data_23deda30868ac9a85b85fa91eecb238b
#
_entry.id   23deda30868ac9a85b85fa91eecb238b
#
_cell.length_a   1.000
_cell.length_b   1.000
_cell.length_c   1.000
_cell.angle_alpha   90.00
_cell.angle_beta   90.00
_cell.angle_gamma   90.00
#
_symmetry.space_group_name_H-M   'P 1'
#
loop_
_entity.id
_entity.type
_entity.pdbx_description
1 polymer ?
#
loop_
_entity_poly.entity_id
_entity_poly.type
_entity_poly.pdbx_seq_one_letter_code
_entity_poly.pdbx_strand_id
1 'polypeptide(L)'
;EVPLHLRGNGRPVSEELSLTELQVTGSIPKELDGRYVRNGANPISGTSAHPFLGDGMVHALRLRDGKADWYRNRYIKTPFITDTSLNGLDPSVMMKMESSKANTHVVGHAGKILALEEGHFPYSLNGEINTIGPTDFDGALKGSFTAHPKICPLTGEMLAFGYSLFEPHLRYLRVSASGELVQTETITVGGPTMMHDFNVTENYVIFMDLPAVFDMQLAMSGDMPIRWDDDYPARLGVMPRTGSDSDISWFEINPCYIFHPMNSYEEGGRIVLDVARYDHIWRESTMDFPSPVLWRLTIDTASGTVHEQQIDDMPAEFPRVADLVVGRKHRYG
;
A
#
# COMPACT_ATOMS: atom_id res chain seq x y z
N GLU A 1 8.43 9.86 -27.93
CA GLU A 1 9.55 9.68 -26.99
C GLU A 1 9.18 8.66 -25.91
N VAL A 2 10.16 7.90 -25.36
CA VAL A 2 9.91 6.99 -24.25
C VAL A 2 9.63 7.83 -22.99
N PRO A 3 8.54 7.59 -22.25
CA PRO A 3 8.24 8.26 -20.98
C PRO A 3 9.39 8.20 -19.99
N LEU A 4 9.55 9.21 -19.15
CA LEU A 4 10.67 9.31 -18.20
C LEU A 4 10.73 8.12 -17.25
N HIS A 5 9.57 7.67 -16.74
CA HIS A 5 9.46 6.52 -15.82
C HIS A 5 9.82 5.16 -16.45
N LEU A 6 9.99 5.10 -17.76
CA LEU A 6 10.41 3.89 -18.50
C LEU A 6 11.85 3.98 -19.00
N ARG A 7 12.66 4.92 -18.48
CA ARG A 7 14.07 5.11 -18.85
C ARG A 7 15.01 4.64 -17.74
N GLY A 8 16.26 4.35 -18.10
CA GLY A 8 17.30 3.99 -17.13
C GLY A 8 16.90 2.79 -16.28
N ASN A 9 16.91 2.95 -14.97
CA ASN A 9 16.52 1.91 -14.00
C ASN A 9 15.01 1.57 -14.02
N GLY A 10 14.18 2.44 -14.60
CA GLY A 10 12.75 2.21 -14.80
C GLY A 10 12.42 1.45 -16.10
N ARG A 11 13.44 1.07 -16.91
CA ARG A 11 13.20 0.31 -18.14
C ARG A 11 12.51 -1.02 -17.83
N PRO A 12 11.43 -1.37 -18.54
CA PRO A 12 10.78 -2.66 -18.38
C PRO A 12 11.73 -3.83 -18.62
N VAL A 13 11.63 -4.84 -17.76
CA VAL A 13 12.34 -6.11 -17.91
C VAL A 13 11.51 -7.02 -18.82
N SER A 14 12.09 -7.48 -19.92
CA SER A 14 11.38 -8.27 -20.94
C SER A 14 11.35 -9.77 -20.67
N GLU A 15 12.25 -10.27 -19.82
CA GLU A 15 12.46 -11.71 -19.64
C GLU A 15 12.27 -12.15 -18.18
N GLU A 16 11.68 -13.33 -18.01
CA GLU A 16 11.67 -14.05 -16.74
C GLU A 16 12.95 -14.88 -16.61
N LEU A 17 13.77 -14.57 -15.61
CA LEU A 17 15.06 -15.21 -15.37
C LEU A 17 15.01 -16.19 -14.19
N SER A 18 15.89 -17.18 -14.21
CA SER A 18 16.24 -18.05 -13.09
C SER A 18 17.74 -18.26 -13.12
N LEU A 19 18.45 -17.63 -12.20
CA LEU A 19 19.91 -17.65 -12.11
C LEU A 19 20.33 -18.30 -10.79
N THR A 20 21.28 -19.22 -10.84
CA THR A 20 21.83 -19.94 -9.67
C THR A 20 23.32 -19.67 -9.46
N GLU A 21 24.01 -19.21 -10.49
CA GLU A 21 25.42 -18.85 -10.41
C GLU A 21 25.54 -17.33 -10.26
N LEU A 22 25.40 -16.85 -9.01
CA LEU A 22 25.42 -15.43 -8.71
C LEU A 22 26.80 -15.01 -8.22
N GLN A 23 27.36 -13.96 -8.85
CA GLN A 23 28.60 -13.36 -8.40
C GLN A 23 28.32 -12.47 -7.17
N VAL A 24 29.02 -12.74 -6.06
CA VAL A 24 28.95 -11.97 -4.83
C VAL A 24 30.25 -11.19 -4.65
N THR A 25 30.14 -9.89 -4.38
CA THR A 25 31.27 -9.05 -3.98
C THR A 25 31.17 -8.79 -2.48
N GLY A 26 32.22 -9.11 -1.73
CA GLY A 26 32.20 -9.07 -0.27
C GLY A 26 31.68 -10.38 0.34
N SER A 27 31.01 -10.29 1.48
CA SER A 27 30.49 -11.47 2.21
C SER A 27 29.03 -11.25 2.62
N ILE A 28 28.23 -12.30 2.52
CA ILE A 28 26.86 -12.33 3.00
C ILE A 28 26.87 -12.92 4.42
N PRO A 29 26.29 -12.24 5.42
CA PRO A 29 26.15 -12.81 6.77
C PRO A 29 25.38 -14.14 6.74
N LYS A 30 25.88 -15.14 7.48
CA LYS A 30 25.24 -16.47 7.53
C LYS A 30 23.88 -16.48 8.19
N GLU A 31 23.64 -15.48 9.04
CA GLU A 31 22.38 -15.26 9.75
C GLU A 31 21.23 -14.84 8.81
N LEU A 32 21.56 -14.37 7.61
CA LEU A 32 20.56 -14.05 6.59
C LEU A 32 20.09 -15.34 5.90
N ASP A 33 19.03 -15.92 6.44
CA ASP A 33 18.32 -17.05 5.84
C ASP A 33 16.89 -16.63 5.49
N GLY A 34 16.62 -16.47 4.20
CA GLY A 34 15.32 -15.99 3.74
C GLY A 34 15.32 -15.59 2.26
N ARG A 35 14.32 -14.85 1.91
CA ARG A 35 14.18 -14.25 0.56
C ARG A 35 14.09 -12.75 0.68
N TYR A 36 14.92 -12.03 -0.05
CA TYR A 36 14.65 -10.64 -0.36
C TYR A 36 13.72 -10.61 -1.56
N VAL A 37 12.54 -10.01 -1.42
CA VAL A 37 11.51 -9.98 -2.46
C VAL A 37 11.10 -8.54 -2.70
N ARG A 38 11.01 -8.15 -3.97
CA ARG A 38 10.54 -6.83 -4.41
C ARG A 38 9.48 -6.99 -5.48
N ASN A 39 8.42 -6.20 -5.40
CA ASN A 39 7.39 -6.06 -6.44
C ASN A 39 7.50 -4.71 -7.12
N GLY A 40 7.00 -4.59 -8.33
CA GLY A 40 6.92 -3.32 -9.05
C GLY A 40 6.17 -3.44 -10.37
N ALA A 41 5.74 -2.27 -10.85
CA ALA A 41 5.10 -2.14 -12.15
C ALA A 41 6.11 -2.39 -13.28
N ASN A 42 5.84 -3.38 -14.12
CA ASN A 42 6.65 -3.76 -15.27
C ASN A 42 5.73 -4.05 -16.47
N PRO A 43 5.40 -3.04 -17.29
CA PRO A 43 4.42 -3.24 -18.36
C PRO A 43 4.92 -4.28 -19.36
N ILE A 44 4.16 -5.37 -19.54
CA ILE A 44 4.48 -6.45 -20.48
C ILE A 44 4.49 -5.95 -21.94
N SER A 45 3.72 -4.92 -22.24
CA SER A 45 3.73 -4.24 -23.55
C SER A 45 5.01 -3.42 -23.82
N GLY A 46 5.87 -3.24 -22.81
CA GLY A 46 7.04 -2.37 -22.86
C GLY A 46 6.74 -0.88 -22.69
N THR A 47 5.46 -0.50 -22.51
CA THR A 47 5.03 0.90 -22.31
C THR A 47 3.85 0.99 -21.36
N SER A 48 3.72 2.13 -20.69
CA SER A 48 2.54 2.51 -19.89
C SER A 48 2.37 4.02 -19.88
N ALA A 49 1.14 4.49 -19.74
CA ALA A 49 0.84 5.93 -19.67
C ALA A 49 1.27 6.56 -18.34
N HIS A 50 1.30 5.76 -17.27
CA HIS A 50 1.64 6.21 -15.92
C HIS A 50 2.51 5.17 -15.21
N PRO A 51 3.44 5.55 -14.28
CA PRO A 51 4.30 4.62 -13.56
C PRO A 51 3.54 3.54 -12.77
N PHE A 52 2.31 3.82 -12.33
CA PHE A 52 1.49 2.85 -11.56
C PHE A 52 0.70 1.86 -12.42
N LEU A 53 0.68 2.01 -13.74
CA LEU A 53 -0.17 1.21 -14.63
C LEU A 53 0.53 -0.01 -15.27
N GLY A 54 1.76 -0.33 -14.88
CA GLY A 54 2.45 -1.53 -15.37
C GLY A 54 1.94 -2.81 -14.70
N ASP A 55 2.22 -3.95 -15.34
CA ASP A 55 1.88 -5.28 -14.79
C ASP A 55 2.85 -5.66 -13.67
N GLY A 56 2.38 -6.40 -12.67
CA GLY A 56 3.19 -6.79 -11.52
C GLY A 56 4.30 -7.78 -11.90
N MET A 57 5.55 -7.42 -11.61
CA MET A 57 6.69 -8.33 -11.68
C MET A 57 7.40 -8.39 -10.34
N VAL A 58 7.51 -9.60 -9.82
CA VAL A 58 8.23 -9.88 -8.58
C VAL A 58 9.66 -10.30 -8.90
N HIS A 59 10.62 -9.72 -8.17
CA HIS A 59 12.03 -10.08 -8.17
C HIS A 59 12.39 -10.66 -6.82
N ALA A 60 13.07 -11.79 -6.77
CA ALA A 60 13.47 -12.41 -5.52
C ALA A 60 14.91 -12.92 -5.56
N LEU A 61 15.59 -12.75 -4.43
CA LEU A 61 16.91 -13.27 -4.15
C LEU A 61 16.83 -14.18 -2.92
N ARG A 62 17.18 -15.47 -3.07
CA ARG A 62 17.27 -16.41 -1.95
C ARG A 62 18.67 -16.34 -1.34
N LEU A 63 18.72 -16.06 -0.04
CA LEU A 63 19.93 -16.07 0.77
C LEU A 63 19.89 -17.25 1.75
N ARG A 64 21.00 -17.97 1.91
CA ARG A 64 21.15 -19.06 2.85
C ARG A 64 22.63 -19.36 3.08
N ASP A 65 22.99 -19.60 4.34
CA ASP A 65 24.35 -20.04 4.73
C ASP A 65 25.49 -19.16 4.18
N GLY A 66 25.27 -17.85 4.09
CA GLY A 66 26.24 -16.89 3.55
C GLY A 66 26.37 -16.93 2.02
N LYS A 67 25.39 -17.46 1.31
CA LYS A 67 25.35 -17.57 -0.15
C LYS A 67 24.10 -16.94 -0.72
N ALA A 68 24.19 -16.47 -1.96
CA ALA A 68 23.05 -16.16 -2.80
C ALA A 68 22.72 -17.41 -3.62
N ASP A 69 21.70 -18.16 -3.22
CA ASP A 69 21.34 -19.45 -3.83
C ASP A 69 20.78 -19.29 -5.23
N TRP A 70 19.86 -18.34 -5.40
CA TRP A 70 19.26 -18.06 -6.69
C TRP A 70 18.67 -16.63 -6.73
N TYR A 71 18.59 -16.09 -7.95
CA TYR A 71 17.77 -14.93 -8.30
C TYR A 71 16.70 -15.36 -9.29
N ARG A 72 15.47 -14.82 -9.12
CA ARG A 72 14.36 -14.99 -10.06
C ARG A 72 13.56 -13.72 -10.19
N ASN A 73 12.99 -13.53 -11.37
CA ASN A 73 11.91 -12.56 -11.57
C ASN A 73 10.76 -13.25 -12.31
N ARG A 74 9.52 -12.90 -11.93
CA ARG A 74 8.30 -13.49 -12.49
C ARG A 74 7.22 -12.43 -12.60
N TYR A 75 6.52 -12.44 -13.74
CA TYR A 75 5.22 -11.79 -13.80
C TYR A 75 4.24 -12.50 -12.89
N ILE A 76 3.41 -11.71 -12.20
CA ILE A 76 2.28 -12.25 -11.46
C ILE A 76 1.21 -12.62 -12.49
N LYS A 77 0.82 -13.89 -12.55
CA LYS A 77 -0.09 -14.44 -13.56
C LYS A 77 -1.53 -14.00 -13.29
N THR A 78 -1.79 -12.70 -13.42
CA THR A 78 -3.11 -12.09 -13.36
C THR A 78 -3.84 -12.27 -14.71
N PRO A 79 -5.15 -11.99 -14.82
CA PRO A 79 -5.85 -12.02 -16.10
C PRO A 79 -5.14 -11.22 -17.21
N PHE A 80 -4.57 -10.06 -16.90
CA PHE A 80 -3.86 -9.22 -17.88
C PHE A 80 -2.57 -9.86 -18.44
N ILE A 81 -1.96 -10.80 -17.72
CA ILE A 81 -0.79 -11.56 -18.18
C ILE A 81 -1.20 -12.83 -18.91
N THR A 82 -2.29 -13.47 -18.46
CA THR A 82 -2.76 -14.74 -19.06
C THR A 82 -3.61 -14.53 -20.30
N ASP A 83 -4.25 -13.36 -20.43
CA ASP A 83 -5.02 -12.94 -21.60
C ASP A 83 -4.70 -11.49 -21.97
N THR A 84 -3.73 -11.30 -22.84
CA THR A 84 -3.27 -9.99 -23.29
C THR A 84 -4.28 -9.24 -24.19
N SER A 85 -5.40 -9.86 -24.54
CA SER A 85 -6.51 -9.21 -25.28
C SER A 85 -7.40 -8.38 -24.36
N LEU A 86 -7.30 -8.55 -23.03
CA LEU A 86 -8.11 -7.80 -22.06
C LEU A 86 -7.76 -6.32 -22.08
N ASN A 87 -8.79 -5.50 -22.22
CA ASN A 87 -8.66 -4.06 -22.06
C ASN A 87 -8.86 -3.69 -20.58
N GLY A 88 -7.79 -3.20 -19.94
CA GLY A 88 -7.83 -2.75 -18.54
C GLY A 88 -8.72 -1.54 -18.27
N LEU A 89 -9.18 -0.84 -19.32
CA LEU A 89 -10.15 0.25 -19.22
C LEU A 89 -11.61 -0.21 -19.45
N ASP A 90 -11.84 -1.49 -19.77
CA ASP A 90 -13.18 -2.04 -19.89
C ASP A 90 -13.80 -2.19 -18.48
N PRO A 91 -14.94 -1.52 -18.20
CA PRO A 91 -15.59 -1.61 -16.90
C PRO A 91 -15.92 -3.04 -16.46
N SER A 92 -16.26 -3.92 -17.42
CA SER A 92 -16.55 -5.32 -17.14
C SER A 92 -15.32 -6.11 -16.68
N VAL A 93 -14.12 -5.65 -16.99
CA VAL A 93 -12.84 -6.18 -16.52
C VAL A 93 -12.44 -5.51 -15.21
N MET A 94 -12.50 -4.19 -15.15
CA MET A 94 -12.12 -3.40 -13.96
C MET A 94 -12.93 -3.77 -12.71
N MET A 95 -14.21 -4.12 -12.87
CA MET A 95 -15.10 -4.47 -11.75
C MET A 95 -14.87 -5.88 -11.19
N LYS A 96 -14.05 -6.70 -11.85
CA LYS A 96 -13.73 -8.04 -11.35
C LYS A 96 -12.58 -7.95 -10.36
N MET A 97 -12.80 -8.38 -9.13
CA MET A 97 -11.79 -8.30 -8.06
C MET A 97 -10.51 -9.12 -8.35
N GLU A 98 -10.57 -10.08 -9.24
CA GLU A 98 -9.41 -10.84 -9.73
C GLU A 98 -8.59 -10.10 -10.78
N SER A 99 -9.11 -9.01 -11.35
CA SER A 99 -8.43 -8.23 -12.41
C SER A 99 -7.37 -7.29 -11.85
N SER A 100 -6.58 -7.76 -10.91
CA SER A 100 -5.48 -7.02 -10.28
C SER A 100 -4.29 -6.85 -11.23
N LYS A 101 -3.58 -5.73 -11.12
CA LYS A 101 -2.22 -5.57 -11.64
C LYS A 101 -1.19 -6.16 -10.68
N ALA A 102 -1.52 -6.30 -9.40
CA ALA A 102 -0.70 -6.86 -8.32
C ALA A 102 0.74 -6.29 -8.32
N ASN A 103 0.90 -5.00 -8.57
CA ASN A 103 2.17 -4.38 -8.98
C ASN A 103 2.79 -3.45 -7.94
N THR A 104 2.16 -3.28 -6.75
CA THR A 104 2.56 -2.22 -5.82
C THR A 104 3.48 -2.75 -4.71
N HIS A 105 3.08 -3.80 -4.00
CA HIS A 105 3.81 -4.26 -2.83
C HIS A 105 3.81 -5.79 -2.74
N VAL A 106 4.68 -6.33 -1.89
CA VAL A 106 4.72 -7.75 -1.55
C VAL A 106 4.95 -7.93 -0.06
N VAL A 107 4.13 -8.74 0.59
CA VAL A 107 4.23 -9.02 2.03
C VAL A 107 4.19 -10.51 2.31
N GLY A 108 4.83 -10.94 3.40
CA GLY A 108 4.72 -12.29 3.94
C GLY A 108 3.73 -12.31 5.10
N HIS A 109 2.70 -13.18 5.05
CA HIS A 109 1.77 -13.37 6.16
C HIS A 109 1.23 -14.80 6.20
N ALA A 110 1.10 -15.38 7.38
CA ALA A 110 0.55 -16.74 7.59
C ALA A 110 1.16 -17.81 6.65
N GLY A 111 2.48 -17.74 6.42
CA GLY A 111 3.19 -18.68 5.54
C GLY A 111 2.97 -18.45 4.03
N LYS A 112 2.22 -17.43 3.63
CA LYS A 112 1.98 -17.02 2.25
C LYS A 112 2.82 -15.80 1.88
N ILE A 113 3.13 -15.64 0.60
CA ILE A 113 3.64 -14.40 0.01
C ILE A 113 2.49 -13.80 -0.77
N LEU A 114 2.11 -12.56 -0.45
CA LEU A 114 1.00 -11.85 -1.09
C LEU A 114 1.56 -10.68 -1.92
N ALA A 115 1.24 -10.65 -3.20
CA ALA A 115 1.46 -9.49 -4.06
C ALA A 115 0.19 -8.63 -4.10
N LEU A 116 0.34 -7.35 -3.90
CA LEU A 116 -0.73 -6.41 -3.59
C LEU A 116 -0.80 -5.28 -4.61
N GLU A 117 -2.00 -4.80 -4.83
CA GLU A 117 -2.34 -3.47 -5.35
C GLU A 117 -3.56 -2.95 -4.56
N GLU A 118 -4.12 -1.80 -4.90
CA GLU A 118 -5.10 -1.14 -4.01
C GLU A 118 -6.56 -1.40 -4.39
N GLY A 119 -6.84 -1.72 -5.66
CA GLY A 119 -8.21 -1.78 -6.20
C GLY A 119 -8.85 -3.18 -6.19
N HIS A 120 -8.06 -4.23 -5.99
CA HIS A 120 -8.46 -5.61 -6.27
C HIS A 120 -7.99 -6.60 -5.20
N PHE A 121 -8.21 -7.91 -5.47
CA PHE A 121 -7.74 -8.96 -4.57
C PHE A 121 -6.21 -9.09 -4.57
N PRO A 122 -5.59 -9.41 -3.42
CA PRO A 122 -4.21 -9.88 -3.36
C PRO A 122 -3.98 -11.12 -4.21
N TYR A 123 -2.75 -11.30 -4.70
CA TYR A 123 -2.34 -12.53 -5.36
C TYR A 123 -1.34 -13.30 -4.50
N SER A 124 -1.64 -14.58 -4.25
CA SER A 124 -0.76 -15.48 -3.52
C SER A 124 0.34 -16.04 -4.41
N LEU A 125 1.57 -16.04 -3.89
CA LEU A 125 2.74 -16.64 -4.51
C LEU A 125 3.30 -17.75 -3.62
N ASN A 126 3.92 -18.76 -4.23
CA ASN A 126 4.66 -19.77 -3.47
C ASN A 126 6.09 -19.30 -3.13
N GLY A 127 6.86 -20.13 -2.41
CA GLY A 127 8.23 -19.82 -2.01
C GLY A 127 9.23 -19.65 -3.16
N GLU A 128 8.87 -20.05 -4.38
CA GLU A 128 9.66 -19.89 -5.60
C GLU A 128 9.17 -18.70 -6.45
N ILE A 129 8.30 -17.85 -5.84
CA ILE A 129 7.62 -16.68 -6.44
C ILE A 129 6.74 -16.99 -7.66
N ASN A 130 6.31 -18.24 -7.84
CA ASN A 130 5.29 -18.55 -8.84
C ASN A 130 3.91 -18.21 -8.30
N THR A 131 3.05 -17.67 -9.17
CA THR A 131 1.67 -17.33 -8.83
C THR A 131 0.85 -18.57 -8.52
N ILE A 132 0.16 -18.56 -7.38
CA ILE A 132 -0.86 -19.55 -7.01
C ILE A 132 -2.23 -19.08 -7.53
N GLY A 133 -2.60 -17.83 -7.28
CA GLY A 133 -3.85 -17.23 -7.73
C GLY A 133 -4.31 -16.08 -6.83
N PRO A 134 -5.46 -15.47 -7.14
CA PRO A 134 -6.06 -14.45 -6.29
C PRO A 134 -6.46 -15.03 -4.93
N THR A 135 -6.47 -14.19 -3.91
CA THR A 135 -6.83 -14.55 -2.55
C THR A 135 -7.99 -13.66 -2.08
N ASP A 136 -9.13 -14.29 -1.86
CA ASP A 136 -10.33 -13.65 -1.31
C ASP A 136 -10.60 -14.08 0.14
N PHE A 137 -9.61 -14.70 0.81
CA PHE A 137 -9.71 -15.25 2.15
C PHE A 137 -10.89 -16.23 2.31
N ASP A 138 -10.92 -17.23 1.43
CA ASP A 138 -11.98 -18.26 1.36
C ASP A 138 -13.39 -17.67 1.14
N GLY A 139 -13.46 -16.64 0.30
CA GLY A 139 -14.70 -15.93 -0.03
C GLY A 139 -15.16 -14.91 1.00
N ALA A 140 -14.37 -14.62 2.02
CA ALA A 140 -14.71 -13.63 3.05
C ALA A 140 -14.48 -12.19 2.59
N LEU A 141 -13.47 -11.92 1.76
CA LEU A 141 -13.19 -10.60 1.21
C LEU A 141 -14.17 -10.28 0.07
N LYS A 142 -14.86 -9.13 0.17
CA LYS A 142 -15.89 -8.69 -0.79
C LYS A 142 -15.57 -7.38 -1.50
N GLY A 143 -14.31 -7.02 -1.60
CA GLY A 143 -13.88 -5.79 -2.26
C GLY A 143 -12.38 -5.67 -2.31
N SER A 144 -11.89 -4.47 -2.53
CA SER A 144 -10.47 -4.14 -2.63
C SER A 144 -9.70 -4.44 -1.33
N PHE A 145 -8.39 -4.55 -1.46
CA PHE A 145 -7.46 -4.77 -0.36
C PHE A 145 -6.24 -3.87 -0.55
N THR A 146 -5.83 -3.16 0.50
CA THR A 146 -4.72 -2.21 0.44
C THR A 146 -3.40 -2.83 -0.03
N ALA A 147 -2.55 -2.02 -0.65
CA ALA A 147 -1.15 -2.37 -0.87
C ALA A 147 -0.27 -2.17 0.38
N HIS A 148 -0.78 -1.52 1.43
CA HIS A 148 -0.03 -1.15 2.64
C HIS A 148 -0.60 -1.75 3.94
N PRO A 149 -0.83 -3.09 4.01
CA PRO A 149 -1.25 -3.70 5.27
C PRO A 149 -0.18 -3.54 6.34
N LYS A 150 -0.61 -3.50 7.61
CA LYS A 150 0.29 -3.43 8.76
C LYS A 150 0.24 -4.75 9.52
N ILE A 151 1.39 -5.39 9.71
CA ILE A 151 1.49 -6.63 10.49
C ILE A 151 1.89 -6.25 11.91
N CYS A 152 1.04 -6.61 12.88
CA CYS A 152 1.31 -6.34 14.28
C CYS A 152 2.44 -7.25 14.78
N PRO A 153 3.56 -6.70 15.27
CA PRO A 153 4.68 -7.51 15.73
C PRO A 153 4.38 -8.30 17.01
N LEU A 154 3.32 -7.92 17.75
CA LEU A 154 2.93 -8.58 19.01
C LEU A 154 1.96 -9.73 18.78
N THR A 155 0.96 -9.54 17.93
CA THR A 155 -0.14 -10.51 17.73
C THR A 155 0.01 -11.32 16.45
N GLY A 156 0.83 -10.86 15.50
CA GLY A 156 0.93 -11.45 14.17
C GLY A 156 -0.29 -11.18 13.27
N GLU A 157 -1.28 -10.42 13.73
CA GLU A 157 -2.42 -10.02 12.92
C GLU A 157 -1.98 -9.08 11.80
N MET A 158 -2.61 -9.19 10.65
CA MET A 158 -2.48 -8.23 9.56
C MET A 158 -3.71 -7.33 9.54
N LEU A 159 -3.48 -6.04 9.74
CA LEU A 159 -4.48 -4.99 9.67
C LEU A 159 -4.45 -4.39 8.28
N ALA A 160 -5.61 -4.24 7.67
CA ALA A 160 -5.75 -3.81 6.30
C ALA A 160 -7.01 -2.97 6.11
N PHE A 161 -7.19 -2.41 4.95
CA PHE A 161 -8.41 -1.74 4.51
C PHE A 161 -8.60 -1.95 3.01
N GLY A 162 -9.77 -1.61 2.52
CA GLY A 162 -10.03 -1.45 1.09
C GLY A 162 -10.87 -0.22 0.87
N TYR A 163 -10.55 0.56 -0.17
CA TYR A 163 -11.33 1.71 -0.55
C TYR A 163 -11.93 1.55 -1.95
N SER A 164 -12.97 2.32 -2.26
CA SER A 164 -13.72 2.17 -3.51
C SER A 164 -14.35 3.49 -3.95
N LEU A 165 -14.41 3.69 -5.28
CA LEU A 165 -15.23 4.72 -5.90
C LEU A 165 -16.72 4.59 -5.53
N PHE A 166 -17.22 3.35 -5.36
CA PHE A 166 -18.61 3.05 -5.04
C PHE A 166 -18.77 2.75 -3.55
N GLU A 167 -19.93 3.08 -3.00
CA GLU A 167 -20.24 2.74 -1.61
C GLU A 167 -20.27 1.22 -1.34
N PRO A 168 -19.79 0.82 -0.17
CA PRO A 168 -19.14 1.64 0.84
C PRO A 168 -17.72 2.04 0.39
N HIS A 169 -17.40 3.33 0.54
CA HIS A 169 -16.14 3.89 0.08
C HIS A 169 -14.92 3.38 0.83
N LEU A 170 -15.09 2.93 2.08
CA LEU A 170 -14.01 2.43 2.91
C LEU A 170 -14.47 1.21 3.73
N ARG A 171 -13.62 0.19 3.80
CA ARG A 171 -13.77 -0.97 4.68
C ARG A 171 -12.49 -1.20 5.45
N TYR A 172 -12.59 -1.44 6.73
CA TYR A 172 -11.52 -1.93 7.57
C TYR A 172 -11.54 -3.45 7.59
N LEU A 173 -10.35 -4.05 7.58
CA LEU A 173 -10.15 -5.49 7.50
C LEU A 173 -9.14 -5.93 8.55
N ARG A 174 -9.43 -7.02 9.28
CA ARG A 174 -8.48 -7.63 10.18
C ARG A 174 -8.33 -9.11 9.87
N VAL A 175 -7.09 -9.51 9.60
CA VAL A 175 -6.72 -10.88 9.27
C VAL A 175 -5.94 -11.45 10.45
N SER A 176 -6.34 -12.62 10.96
CA SER A 176 -5.66 -13.30 12.06
C SER A 176 -4.23 -13.70 11.71
N ALA A 177 -3.41 -14.02 12.70
CA ALA A 177 -2.06 -14.55 12.50
C ALA A 177 -2.04 -15.86 11.70
N SER A 178 -3.16 -16.60 11.67
CA SER A 178 -3.33 -17.82 10.86
C SER A 178 -3.79 -17.55 9.43
N GLY A 179 -4.09 -16.28 9.07
CA GLY A 179 -4.47 -15.90 7.72
C GLY A 179 -5.97 -15.90 7.43
N GLU A 180 -6.82 -15.91 8.46
CA GLU A 180 -8.28 -15.86 8.34
C GLU A 180 -8.75 -14.40 8.42
N LEU A 181 -9.64 -13.96 7.54
CA LEU A 181 -10.31 -12.66 7.64
C LEU A 181 -11.37 -12.72 8.75
N VAL A 182 -11.02 -12.15 9.92
CA VAL A 182 -11.83 -12.27 11.16
C VAL A 182 -12.72 -11.05 11.43
N GLN A 183 -12.47 -9.94 10.73
CA GLN A 183 -13.30 -8.73 10.84
C GLN A 183 -13.33 -7.99 9.51
N THR A 184 -14.52 -7.55 9.13
CA THR A 184 -14.76 -6.60 8.03
C THR A 184 -15.74 -5.57 8.55
N GLU A 185 -15.35 -4.30 8.54
CA GLU A 185 -16.17 -3.19 9.05
C GLU A 185 -16.29 -2.11 7.98
N THR A 186 -17.51 -1.66 7.71
CA THR A 186 -17.73 -0.50 6.83
C THR A 186 -17.48 0.77 7.61
N ILE A 187 -16.66 1.65 7.05
CA ILE A 187 -16.26 2.92 7.66
C ILE A 187 -16.90 4.08 6.90
N THR A 188 -17.60 4.95 7.61
CA THR A 188 -18.26 6.13 7.04
C THR A 188 -17.23 7.25 6.86
N VAL A 189 -16.93 7.58 5.61
CA VAL A 189 -16.06 8.71 5.20
C VAL A 189 -16.88 9.78 4.46
N GLY A 190 -16.26 10.94 4.18
CA GLY A 190 -16.93 12.08 3.55
C GLY A 190 -17.36 11.85 2.11
N GLY A 191 -16.75 10.87 1.43
CA GLY A 191 -17.00 10.56 0.02
C GLY A 191 -15.97 9.56 -0.53
N PRO A 192 -15.83 9.44 -1.85
CA PRO A 192 -14.94 8.49 -2.50
C PRO A 192 -13.47 8.93 -2.42
N THR A 193 -12.94 9.03 -1.20
CA THR A 193 -11.54 9.41 -0.95
C THR A 193 -10.59 8.30 -1.43
N MET A 194 -9.46 8.70 -2.01
CA MET A 194 -8.33 7.79 -2.23
C MET A 194 -7.55 7.68 -0.92
N MET A 195 -7.69 6.59 -0.22
CA MET A 195 -6.89 6.31 0.98
C MET A 195 -5.76 5.34 0.61
N HIS A 196 -4.56 5.87 0.34
CA HIS A 196 -3.44 5.06 -0.12
C HIS A 196 -2.86 4.18 0.98
N ASP A 197 -2.71 4.74 2.19
CA ASP A 197 -2.18 4.06 3.36
C ASP A 197 -2.96 4.48 4.62
N PHE A 198 -2.68 3.86 5.75
CA PHE A 198 -3.28 4.15 7.05
C PHE A 198 -2.27 3.88 8.18
N ASN A 199 -2.63 4.24 9.40
CA ASN A 199 -1.77 4.04 10.56
C ASN A 199 -2.35 3.03 11.54
N VAL A 200 -1.48 2.45 12.37
CA VAL A 200 -1.87 1.58 13.48
C VAL A 200 -1.03 1.88 14.72
N THR A 201 -1.65 1.76 15.90
CA THR A 201 -0.95 1.70 17.19
C THR A 201 -1.17 0.35 17.84
N GLU A 202 -0.74 0.12 19.06
CA GLU A 202 -1.04 -1.14 19.76
C GLU A 202 -2.56 -1.37 19.92
N ASN A 203 -3.35 -0.30 20.12
CA ASN A 203 -4.79 -0.41 20.40
C ASN A 203 -5.69 0.14 19.31
N TYR A 204 -5.19 0.99 18.41
CA TYR A 204 -6.03 1.74 17.46
C TYR A 204 -5.59 1.52 16.01
N VAL A 205 -6.52 1.77 15.10
CA VAL A 205 -6.29 2.06 13.69
C VAL A 205 -6.63 3.51 13.42
N ILE A 206 -5.89 4.15 12.53
CA ILE A 206 -6.09 5.56 12.19
C ILE A 206 -6.28 5.67 10.68
N PHE A 207 -7.48 6.07 10.28
CA PHE A 207 -7.84 6.34 8.89
C PHE A 207 -7.49 7.77 8.52
N MET A 208 -7.03 7.97 7.30
CA MET A 208 -6.64 9.28 6.76
C MET A 208 -7.64 9.70 5.70
N ASP A 209 -8.74 10.35 6.10
CA ASP A 209 -9.79 10.84 5.20
C ASP A 209 -9.37 12.22 4.68
N LEU A 210 -8.73 12.23 3.50
CA LEU A 210 -7.97 13.36 2.95
C LEU A 210 -8.54 13.82 1.59
N PRO A 211 -8.26 15.07 1.15
CA PRO A 211 -8.88 15.70 -0.01
C PRO A 211 -8.35 15.25 -1.38
N ALA A 212 -8.00 13.99 -1.54
CA ALA A 212 -7.79 13.36 -2.85
C ALA A 212 -8.96 12.42 -3.12
N VAL A 213 -9.81 12.77 -4.08
CA VAL A 213 -11.10 12.10 -4.30
C VAL A 213 -11.20 11.56 -5.72
N PHE A 214 -11.95 10.48 -5.87
CA PHE A 214 -12.29 9.94 -7.18
C PHE A 214 -13.19 10.90 -7.96
N ASP A 215 -12.86 11.07 -9.24
CA ASP A 215 -13.63 11.85 -10.21
C ASP A 215 -14.06 10.96 -11.38
N MET A 216 -15.37 10.79 -11.52
CA MET A 216 -15.95 9.95 -12.57
C MET A 216 -15.71 10.51 -13.98
N GLN A 217 -15.60 11.83 -14.13
CA GLN A 217 -15.38 12.45 -15.46
C GLN A 217 -13.95 12.15 -15.92
N LEU A 218 -12.96 12.21 -15.01
CA LEU A 218 -11.59 11.82 -15.31
C LEU A 218 -11.52 10.31 -15.64
N ALA A 219 -12.22 9.46 -14.88
CA ALA A 219 -12.30 8.03 -15.18
C ALA A 219 -12.85 7.77 -16.59
N MET A 220 -13.88 8.48 -17.01
CA MET A 220 -14.50 8.34 -18.34
C MET A 220 -13.62 8.88 -19.47
N SER A 221 -12.73 9.83 -19.21
CA SER A 221 -11.76 10.33 -20.20
C SER A 221 -10.54 9.41 -20.37
N GLY A 222 -10.38 8.41 -19.50
CA GLY A 222 -9.24 7.49 -19.50
C GLY A 222 -8.00 8.08 -18.80
N ASP A 223 -8.17 9.16 -18.04
CA ASP A 223 -7.15 9.75 -17.20
C ASP A 223 -7.12 9.08 -15.81
N MET A 224 -6.11 9.41 -15.00
CA MET A 224 -6.08 9.01 -13.58
C MET A 224 -7.34 9.56 -12.89
N PRO A 225 -8.21 8.71 -12.34
CA PRO A 225 -9.54 9.10 -11.90
C PRO A 225 -9.56 9.76 -10.51
N ILE A 226 -8.53 10.52 -10.17
CA ILE A 226 -8.38 11.14 -8.85
C ILE A 226 -7.94 12.59 -9.04
N ARG A 227 -8.54 13.48 -8.25
CA ARG A 227 -8.19 14.90 -8.18
C ARG A 227 -8.15 15.41 -6.75
N TRP A 228 -7.48 16.51 -6.56
CA TRP A 228 -7.61 17.30 -5.33
C TRP A 228 -8.96 18.00 -5.28
N ASP A 229 -9.55 18.05 -4.08
CA ASP A 229 -10.81 18.74 -3.82
C ASP A 229 -10.66 19.66 -2.61
N ASP A 230 -10.60 20.98 -2.86
CA ASP A 230 -10.41 21.98 -1.80
C ASP A 230 -11.60 22.08 -0.84
N ASP A 231 -12.78 21.59 -1.22
CA ASP A 231 -13.99 21.57 -0.39
C ASP A 231 -14.11 20.28 0.45
N TYR A 232 -13.26 19.26 0.17
CA TYR A 232 -13.28 18.01 0.94
C TYR A 232 -12.52 18.18 2.26
N PRO A 233 -13.09 17.73 3.40
CA PRO A 233 -12.43 17.84 4.71
C PRO A 233 -11.16 16.98 4.77
N ALA A 234 -10.16 17.44 5.53
CA ALA A 234 -9.01 16.66 5.92
C ALA A 234 -9.13 16.26 7.38
N ARG A 235 -9.19 14.95 7.67
CA ARG A 235 -9.39 14.48 9.04
C ARG A 235 -8.77 13.09 9.27
N LEU A 236 -8.48 12.80 10.53
CA LEU A 236 -7.98 11.51 10.99
C LEU A 236 -9.06 10.81 11.81
N GLY A 237 -9.42 9.57 11.44
CA GLY A 237 -10.39 8.76 12.16
C GLY A 237 -9.70 7.75 13.06
N VAL A 238 -9.82 7.85 14.36
CA VAL A 238 -9.24 6.94 15.34
C VAL A 238 -10.29 5.94 15.82
N MET A 239 -10.03 4.64 15.61
CA MET A 239 -10.92 3.56 16.00
C MET A 239 -10.16 2.48 16.78
N PRO A 240 -10.71 1.88 17.84
CA PRO A 240 -10.13 0.67 18.42
C PRO A 240 -9.95 -0.42 17.35
N ARG A 241 -8.87 -1.20 17.39
CA ARG A 241 -8.61 -2.26 16.37
C ARG A 241 -9.75 -3.25 16.20
N THR A 242 -10.52 -3.49 17.27
CA THR A 242 -11.68 -4.39 17.27
C THR A 242 -13.02 -3.63 17.27
N GLY A 243 -12.97 -2.31 17.07
CA GLY A 243 -14.14 -1.44 17.04
C GLY A 243 -14.91 -1.51 15.73
N SER A 244 -16.00 -0.73 15.71
CA SER A 244 -16.89 -0.54 14.58
C SER A 244 -16.94 0.93 14.17
N ASP A 245 -17.63 1.27 13.08
CA ASP A 245 -17.83 2.63 12.61
C ASP A 245 -18.32 3.59 13.71
N SER A 246 -19.20 3.11 14.59
CA SER A 246 -19.71 3.91 15.72
C SER A 246 -18.68 4.24 16.81
N ASP A 247 -17.53 3.57 16.80
CA ASP A 247 -16.46 3.78 17.77
C ASP A 247 -15.37 4.75 17.27
N ILE A 248 -15.54 5.29 16.05
CA ILE A 248 -14.56 6.21 15.45
C ILE A 248 -14.73 7.61 16.03
N SER A 249 -13.62 8.19 16.46
CA SER A 249 -13.50 9.61 16.75
C SER A 249 -12.73 10.30 15.60
N TRP A 250 -13.35 11.32 15.00
CA TRP A 250 -12.76 12.09 13.91
C TRP A 250 -12.10 13.37 14.42
N PHE A 251 -10.89 13.65 13.92
CA PHE A 251 -10.06 14.80 14.30
C PHE A 251 -9.68 15.57 13.04
N GLU A 252 -10.10 16.83 12.95
CA GLU A 252 -9.75 17.71 11.82
C GLU A 252 -8.28 18.06 11.85
N ILE A 253 -7.67 18.16 10.66
CA ILE A 253 -6.30 18.61 10.43
C ILE A 253 -6.27 19.61 9.28
N ASN A 254 -5.17 20.33 9.12
CA ASN A 254 -4.99 21.17 7.95
C ASN A 254 -4.98 20.32 6.67
N PRO A 255 -5.60 20.80 5.57
CA PRO A 255 -5.60 20.11 4.29
C PRO A 255 -4.19 19.70 3.87
N CYS A 256 -4.02 18.43 3.55
CA CYS A 256 -2.75 17.84 3.14
C CYS A 256 -3.01 16.49 2.48
N TYR A 257 -1.95 15.88 1.92
CA TYR A 257 -1.98 14.49 1.54
C TYR A 257 -0.83 13.71 2.17
N ILE A 258 -1.07 12.45 2.48
CA ILE A 258 -0.10 11.52 3.06
C ILE A 258 -0.18 10.23 2.26
N PHE A 259 0.81 9.98 1.38
CA PHE A 259 0.92 8.68 0.75
C PHE A 259 1.41 7.64 1.76
N HIS A 260 2.53 7.92 2.44
CA HIS A 260 3.16 6.95 3.31
C HIS A 260 3.41 7.52 4.71
N PRO A 261 2.75 6.98 5.74
CA PRO A 261 3.14 7.22 7.13
C PRO A 261 4.38 6.38 7.48
N MET A 262 5.26 6.95 8.30
CA MET A 262 6.41 6.24 8.85
C MET A 262 5.97 5.22 9.89
N ASN A 263 5.22 5.68 10.89
CA ASN A 263 4.72 4.88 12.01
C ASN A 263 3.76 5.71 12.86
N SER A 264 3.00 5.03 13.74
CA SER A 264 2.27 5.70 14.82
C SER A 264 2.37 4.89 16.12
N TYR A 265 2.17 5.57 17.26
CA TYR A 265 2.26 4.96 18.58
C TYR A 265 1.50 5.78 19.63
N GLU A 266 1.23 5.16 20.76
CA GLU A 266 0.56 5.80 21.89
C GLU A 266 1.59 6.26 22.93
N GLU A 267 1.46 7.48 23.41
CA GLU A 267 2.32 8.04 24.45
C GLU A 267 1.56 9.07 25.31
N GLY A 268 1.50 8.84 26.63
CA GLY A 268 0.91 9.79 27.58
C GLY A 268 -0.56 10.11 27.31
N GLY A 269 -1.36 9.15 26.84
CA GLY A 269 -2.77 9.34 26.48
C GLY A 269 -3.00 10.01 25.12
N ARG A 270 -1.95 10.15 24.33
CA ARG A 270 -1.99 10.74 22.99
C ARG A 270 -1.57 9.69 21.94
N ILE A 271 -1.99 9.94 20.71
CA ILE A 271 -1.53 9.16 19.54
C ILE A 271 -0.59 10.06 18.74
N VAL A 272 0.62 9.56 18.47
CA VAL A 272 1.64 10.26 17.70
C VAL A 272 1.79 9.55 16.34
N LEU A 273 1.75 10.32 15.25
CA LEU A 273 1.96 9.85 13.89
C LEU A 273 3.14 10.60 13.28
N ASP A 274 4.12 9.87 12.74
CA ASP A 274 5.18 10.44 11.91
C ASP A 274 4.88 10.08 10.44
N VAL A 275 4.82 11.09 9.57
CA VAL A 275 4.31 10.96 8.20
C VAL A 275 5.10 11.79 7.19
N ALA A 276 5.22 11.30 5.96
CA ALA A 276 5.64 12.12 4.81
C ALA A 276 4.40 12.89 4.30
N ARG A 277 4.39 14.20 4.51
CA ARG A 277 3.24 15.05 4.21
C ARG A 277 3.50 15.93 3.00
N TYR A 278 2.53 15.91 2.08
CA TYR A 278 2.41 16.82 0.95
C TYR A 278 1.40 17.92 1.27
N ASP A 279 1.66 19.16 0.85
CA ASP A 279 0.67 20.23 1.01
C ASP A 279 -0.57 19.99 0.13
N HIS A 280 -0.40 19.40 -1.02
CA HIS A 280 -1.46 18.93 -1.92
C HIS A 280 -0.87 17.92 -2.92
N ILE A 281 -1.73 17.23 -3.67
CA ILE A 281 -1.35 16.40 -4.81
C ILE A 281 -2.37 16.61 -5.94
N TRP A 282 -1.92 16.45 -7.18
CA TRP A 282 -2.79 16.36 -8.37
C TRP A 282 -3.85 17.48 -8.49
N ARG A 283 -3.44 18.70 -8.13
CA ARG A 283 -4.32 19.85 -8.20
C ARG A 283 -4.48 20.36 -9.65
N GLU A 284 -3.38 20.39 -10.40
CA GLU A 284 -3.36 20.83 -11.80
C GLU A 284 -3.20 19.66 -12.79
N SER A 285 -2.45 18.64 -12.42
CA SER A 285 -2.25 17.43 -13.20
C SER A 285 -1.82 16.26 -12.31
N THR A 286 -1.97 15.03 -12.79
CA THR A 286 -1.52 13.83 -12.08
C THR A 286 0.01 13.69 -11.99
N MET A 287 0.76 14.62 -12.55
CA MET A 287 2.21 14.75 -12.40
C MET A 287 2.61 15.89 -11.45
N ASP A 288 1.62 16.59 -10.86
CA ASP A 288 1.84 17.66 -9.89
C ASP A 288 1.99 17.10 -8.48
N PHE A 289 3.23 16.98 -8.05
CA PHE A 289 3.62 16.53 -6.72
C PHE A 289 4.57 17.55 -6.11
N PRO A 290 4.15 18.39 -5.16
CA PRO A 290 5.09 19.11 -4.33
C PRO A 290 5.95 18.12 -3.53
N SER A 291 7.14 18.55 -3.15
CA SER A 291 8.03 17.68 -2.36
C SER A 291 7.46 17.44 -0.97
N PRO A 292 7.28 16.19 -0.53
CA PRO A 292 6.83 15.91 0.83
C PRO A 292 7.99 16.09 1.82
N VAL A 293 7.65 16.44 3.05
CA VAL A 293 8.59 16.54 4.16
C VAL A 293 8.04 15.84 5.40
N LEU A 294 8.92 15.54 6.34
CA LEU A 294 8.53 14.81 7.54
C LEU A 294 7.76 15.71 8.52
N TRP A 295 6.58 15.25 8.90
CA TRP A 295 5.71 15.86 9.90
C TRP A 295 5.39 14.90 11.02
N ARG A 296 5.14 15.47 12.21
CA ARG A 296 4.52 14.77 13.34
C ARG A 296 3.15 15.34 13.61
N LEU A 297 2.16 14.46 13.65
CA LEU A 297 0.80 14.76 14.05
C LEU A 297 0.57 14.13 15.43
N THR A 298 0.15 14.90 16.40
CA THR A 298 -0.12 14.41 17.77
C THR A 298 -1.58 14.64 18.10
N ILE A 299 -2.35 13.56 18.16
CA ILE A 299 -3.77 13.57 18.50
C ILE A 299 -3.91 13.48 20.02
N ASP A 300 -4.55 14.45 20.61
CA ASP A 300 -4.99 14.42 22.00
C ASP A 300 -6.46 14.00 22.02
N THR A 301 -6.72 12.73 22.33
CA THR A 301 -8.06 12.17 22.28
C THR A 301 -8.99 12.72 23.37
N ALA A 302 -8.44 13.27 24.45
CA ALA A 302 -9.22 13.85 25.54
C ALA A 302 -9.72 15.27 25.22
N SER A 303 -8.87 16.09 24.56
CA SER A 303 -9.24 17.46 24.16
C SER A 303 -9.90 17.52 22.77
N GLY A 304 -9.76 16.47 21.96
CA GLY A 304 -10.26 16.46 20.59
C GLY A 304 -9.40 17.27 19.62
N THR A 305 -8.12 17.54 19.92
CA THR A 305 -7.24 18.40 19.13
C THR A 305 -6.08 17.64 18.50
N VAL A 306 -5.60 18.13 17.36
CA VAL A 306 -4.37 17.64 16.73
C VAL A 306 -3.34 18.77 16.72
N HIS A 307 -2.14 18.45 17.21
CA HIS A 307 -0.98 19.32 17.07
C HIS A 307 -0.16 18.84 15.88
N GLU A 308 0.07 19.73 14.91
CA GLU A 308 0.81 19.46 13.67
C GLU A 308 2.15 20.16 13.73
N GLN A 309 3.24 19.40 13.56
CA GLN A 309 4.61 19.93 13.62
C GLN A 309 5.45 19.38 12.47
N GLN A 310 6.03 20.28 11.67
CA GLN A 310 7.08 19.90 10.74
C GLN A 310 8.34 19.51 11.51
N ILE A 311 8.89 18.34 11.18
CA ILE A 311 10.10 17.79 11.85
C ILE A 311 11.36 18.12 11.07
N ASP A 312 11.29 18.04 9.74
CA ASP A 312 12.42 18.26 8.84
C ASP A 312 11.93 19.05 7.62
N ASP A 313 12.85 19.75 6.94
CA ASP A 313 12.61 20.46 5.68
C ASP A 313 13.24 19.74 4.47
N MET A 314 13.94 18.62 4.70
CA MET A 314 14.49 17.79 3.63
C MET A 314 13.36 16.97 2.97
N PRO A 315 13.22 17.04 1.64
CA PRO A 315 12.27 16.18 0.93
C PRO A 315 12.55 14.69 1.18
N ALA A 316 11.55 13.97 1.66
CA ALA A 316 11.65 12.55 1.97
C ALA A 316 10.33 11.83 1.73
N GLU A 317 10.40 10.63 1.15
CA GLU A 317 9.28 9.73 0.91
C GLU A 317 9.65 8.27 1.21
N PHE A 318 8.64 7.39 1.28
CA PHE A 318 8.77 6.00 1.69
C PHE A 318 9.43 5.83 3.07
N PRO A 319 8.97 6.59 4.08
CA PRO A 319 9.54 6.49 5.42
C PRO A 319 9.27 5.10 6.00
N ARG A 320 10.23 4.54 6.73
CA ARG A 320 10.11 3.19 7.31
C ARG A 320 10.67 3.14 8.73
N VAL A 321 10.07 2.28 9.54
CA VAL A 321 10.65 1.80 10.81
C VAL A 321 10.95 0.31 10.71
N ALA A 322 11.72 -0.22 11.65
CA ALA A 322 11.89 -1.67 11.76
C ALA A 322 10.54 -2.34 12.04
N ASP A 323 10.25 -3.46 11.37
CA ASP A 323 8.96 -4.17 11.47
C ASP A 323 8.58 -4.52 12.91
N LEU A 324 9.55 -4.76 13.80
CA LEU A 324 9.35 -5.06 15.21
C LEU A 324 8.78 -3.89 16.05
N VAL A 325 8.76 -2.68 15.50
CA VAL A 325 8.25 -1.48 16.20
C VAL A 325 7.06 -0.84 15.47
N VAL A 326 6.49 -1.52 14.49
CA VAL A 326 5.24 -1.07 13.84
C VAL A 326 4.14 -0.95 14.88
N GLY A 327 3.48 0.21 14.94
CA GLY A 327 2.44 0.52 15.93
C GLY A 327 2.96 0.85 17.32
N ARG A 328 4.28 0.97 17.51
CA ARG A 328 4.93 1.18 18.80
C ARG A 328 5.96 2.31 18.74
N LYS A 329 6.29 2.88 19.89
CA LYS A 329 7.31 3.93 19.96
C LYS A 329 8.64 3.44 19.37
N HIS A 330 9.16 4.21 18.42
CA HIS A 330 10.43 3.94 17.74
C HIS A 330 11.45 5.03 18.10
N ARG A 331 12.71 4.74 17.84
CA ARG A 331 13.83 5.70 18.01
C ARG A 331 14.39 6.15 16.69
N TYR A 332 14.34 5.27 15.69
CA TYR A 332 14.88 5.49 14.35
C TYR A 332 13.81 5.21 13.29
N GLY A 333 13.82 6.01 12.24
CA GLY A 333 12.98 5.87 11.06
C GLY A 333 13.66 6.48 9.84
#